data_36af2010e56b485a49f0e87480fae68c
#
_entry.id   36af2010e56b485a49f0e87480fae68c
#
_cell.length_a   1.000
_cell.length_b   1.000
_cell.length_c   1.000
_cell.angle_alpha   90.00
_cell.angle_beta   90.00
_cell.angle_gamma   90.00
#
_symmetry.space_group_name_H-M   'P 1'
#
loop_
_entity.id
_entity.type
_entity.pdbx_description
1 polymer ?
#
loop_
_entity_poly.entity_id
_entity_poly.type
_entity_poly.pdbx_seq_one_letter_code
_entity_poly.pdbx_strand_id
1 'polypeptide(L)'
;MRRLRLLCAFLLTPVLSGCFASEGADGSADDTDNGSRLRAALAFPPAENLSPYGADATILSRLGVTEGLTALDANGAAAPALASSWRRENDRTWLFTLREATFQDGTEVTPAAVAASLTHATEARPAPAALAGVTLTAKTEGSTGVRVTTKDPDPVLPLRLSSPNLAVLSAKAYAEEDGVDPVGHATGPFELTKVMGATAATLDRFTDYWGGRAQAAGIDVKFVADGTARANALRTGQVDLAEAIPVAQAATLDKGLRKATATTRTTSLLLNTGSGPFKDAGLRAAARRAVDTSVFAKDVYEGYADAGTGIYGPAVTWAEGKRTAPSGRAPATDADGTTITLATYDNRPELPEVAQVLKQQLEKAGFKVDLEVREYSRLETDALDGKFDAFVLARNTLVDTGDPVSVLASDYSCDGGYNIAQLCDKNVDKAVAKAEGLAGTGERQDAAMAAEARILGTDAVVPLVHQQIITGVGTGVRGALLDPYERTLVGIGTRR
;
A
#
# COMPACT_ATOMS: atom_id res chain seq x y z
N MET A 1 -65.51 14.80 34.78
CA MET A 1 -66.13 16.14 34.93
C MET A 1 -65.35 17.11 34.07
N ARG A 2 -66.12 17.86 33.21
CA ARG A 2 -65.77 19.05 32.43
C ARG A 2 -64.65 18.96 31.37
N ARG A 3 -65.09 18.78 30.23
CA ARG A 3 -65.16 19.43 28.90
C ARG A 3 -64.82 20.92 28.94
N LEU A 4 -63.92 21.34 28.03
CA LEU A 4 -64.05 22.62 27.34
C LEU A 4 -63.41 22.56 25.95
N ARG A 5 -64.25 22.80 24.92
CA ARG A 5 -63.97 23.03 23.53
C ARG A 5 -63.88 24.55 23.33
N LEU A 6 -63.04 25.03 22.40
CA LEU A 6 -63.18 26.27 21.58
C LEU A 6 -62.16 26.12 20.47
N LEU A 7 -62.50 26.00 19.24
CA LEU A 7 -63.14 26.76 18.15
C LEU A 7 -62.34 27.97 17.66
N CYS A 8 -61.88 27.81 16.41
CA CYS A 8 -61.87 28.73 15.27
C CYS A 8 -61.08 30.03 15.34
N ALA A 9 -60.21 30.21 14.31
CA ALA A 9 -60.46 31.26 13.31
C ALA A 9 -59.51 31.16 12.09
N PHE A 10 -60.12 31.01 10.92
CA PHE A 10 -59.55 31.26 9.60
C PHE A 10 -59.33 32.75 9.39
N LEU A 11 -58.16 33.14 8.87
CA LEU A 11 -57.99 34.44 8.22
C LEU A 11 -57.16 34.28 6.95
N LEU A 12 -57.86 34.38 5.82
CA LEU A 12 -57.31 34.64 4.48
C LEU A 12 -56.91 36.11 4.42
N THR A 13 -55.75 36.40 3.86
CA THR A 13 -55.44 37.68 3.19
C THR A 13 -54.43 37.53 2.07
N PRO A 14 -54.36 38.49 1.12
CA PRO A 14 -54.28 38.11 -0.29
C PRO A 14 -52.88 38.32 -0.92
N VAL A 15 -52.79 37.76 -2.14
CA VAL A 15 -51.71 37.88 -3.13
C VAL A 15 -51.44 39.36 -3.46
N LEU A 16 -50.19 39.78 -3.38
CA LEU A 16 -49.69 40.99 -4.07
C LEU A 16 -48.51 40.55 -4.97
N SER A 17 -48.82 40.51 -6.25
CA SER A 17 -47.85 40.41 -7.33
C SER A 17 -47.02 41.69 -7.39
N GLY A 18 -45.70 41.56 -7.20
CA GLY A 18 -44.74 42.65 -7.43
C GLY A 18 -43.78 42.22 -8.53
N CYS A 19 -44.01 42.69 -9.76
CA CYS A 19 -43.02 42.69 -10.82
C CYS A 19 -41.89 43.65 -10.43
N PHE A 20 -40.68 43.15 -10.34
CA PHE A 20 -39.49 43.99 -10.44
C PHE A 20 -38.74 43.64 -11.72
N ALA A 21 -38.55 44.71 -12.50
CA ALA A 21 -37.81 44.73 -13.75
C ALA A 21 -36.35 44.32 -13.54
N SER A 22 -35.84 43.57 -14.49
CA SER A 22 -34.43 43.29 -14.65
C SER A 22 -33.70 44.54 -15.11
N GLU A 23 -32.80 45.05 -14.30
CA GLU A 23 -31.67 45.82 -14.79
C GLU A 23 -30.50 44.86 -15.02
N GLY A 24 -30.03 44.89 -16.26
CA GLY A 24 -28.87 44.11 -16.69
C GLY A 24 -27.62 44.58 -15.96
N ALA A 25 -26.98 43.66 -15.27
CA ALA A 25 -25.60 43.77 -14.95
C ALA A 25 -24.85 42.81 -15.90
N ASP A 26 -24.12 43.37 -16.83
CA ASP A 26 -22.99 42.70 -17.50
C ASP A 26 -22.03 42.24 -16.43
N GLY A 27 -22.26 41.04 -15.96
CA GLY A 27 -21.29 40.28 -15.17
C GLY A 27 -20.45 39.46 -16.13
N SER A 28 -19.23 39.88 -16.35
CA SER A 28 -18.18 39.03 -16.91
C SER A 28 -18.32 37.63 -16.31
N ALA A 29 -18.59 36.66 -17.15
CA ALA A 29 -18.41 35.26 -16.80
C ALA A 29 -16.93 35.07 -16.51
N ASP A 30 -16.57 35.19 -15.24
CA ASP A 30 -15.35 34.61 -14.70
C ASP A 30 -15.59 33.12 -14.78
N ASP A 31 -15.03 32.52 -15.82
CA ASP A 31 -15.05 31.11 -16.10
C ASP A 31 -14.16 30.42 -15.04
N THR A 32 -14.65 30.41 -13.79
CA THR A 32 -14.09 29.58 -12.75
C THR A 32 -14.43 28.13 -13.08
N ASP A 33 -13.60 27.51 -13.92
CA ASP A 33 -13.51 26.06 -14.08
C ASP A 33 -13.05 25.43 -12.75
N ASN A 34 -13.93 25.54 -11.78
CA ASN A 34 -13.76 25.05 -10.43
C ASN A 34 -14.34 23.64 -10.40
N GLY A 35 -13.58 22.67 -10.98
CA GLY A 35 -13.98 21.26 -11.02
C GLY A 35 -14.58 20.79 -9.71
N SER A 36 -15.45 19.79 -9.76
CA SER A 36 -16.07 19.24 -8.55
C SER A 36 -15.03 18.60 -7.61
N ARG A 37 -15.29 18.64 -6.31
CA ARG A 37 -14.50 17.92 -5.32
C ARG A 37 -14.85 16.44 -5.34
N LEU A 38 -13.86 15.58 -5.15
CA LEU A 38 -14.03 14.15 -4.94
C LEU A 38 -14.30 13.86 -3.47
N ARG A 39 -15.13 12.88 -3.18
CA ARG A 39 -15.41 12.39 -1.83
C ARG A 39 -14.89 10.95 -1.76
N ALA A 40 -13.92 10.71 -0.87
CA ALA A 40 -13.27 9.41 -0.74
C ALA A 40 -13.50 8.81 0.66
N ALA A 41 -13.74 7.50 0.73
CA ALA A 41 -13.71 6.72 1.96
C ALA A 41 -12.50 5.80 1.93
N LEU A 42 -11.52 6.03 2.82
CA LEU A 42 -10.34 5.20 2.98
C LEU A 42 -10.53 4.21 4.14
N ALA A 43 -9.93 3.03 3.99
CA ALA A 43 -10.10 1.93 4.93
C ALA A 43 -9.28 2.09 6.22
N PHE A 44 -8.12 2.73 6.11
CA PHE A 44 -7.17 2.84 7.21
C PHE A 44 -7.07 4.30 7.66
N PRO A 45 -7.41 4.59 8.92
CA PRO A 45 -7.16 5.92 9.49
C PRO A 45 -5.66 6.12 9.69
N PRO A 46 -5.20 7.39 9.72
CA PRO A 46 -3.82 7.70 10.09
C PRO A 46 -3.48 7.16 11.47
N ALA A 47 -2.35 6.49 11.60
CA ALA A 47 -1.86 5.93 12.86
C ALA A 47 -0.62 6.67 13.39
N GLU A 48 0.09 7.40 12.52
CA GLU A 48 1.39 8.03 12.77
C GLU A 48 1.38 9.52 12.44
N ASN A 49 0.23 10.19 12.65
CA ASN A 49 0.03 11.61 12.33
C ASN A 49 0.36 11.98 10.88
N LEU A 50 0.12 11.06 9.94
CA LEU A 50 0.48 11.17 8.53
C LEU A 50 2.00 11.28 8.27
N SER A 51 2.82 10.75 9.16
CA SER A 51 4.26 10.67 8.91
C SER A 51 4.55 9.89 7.62
N PRO A 52 5.44 10.39 6.73
CA PRO A 52 5.84 9.65 5.55
C PRO A 52 6.77 8.47 5.87
N TYR A 53 7.23 8.31 7.10
CA TYR A 53 8.25 7.33 7.46
C TYR A 53 7.71 5.96 7.86
N GLY A 54 6.39 5.84 8.02
CA GLY A 54 5.71 4.61 8.39
C GLY A 54 4.57 4.23 7.45
N ALA A 55 3.56 3.56 7.98
CA ALA A 55 2.40 3.06 7.23
C ALA A 55 1.57 4.18 6.58
N ASP A 56 1.52 5.36 7.20
CA ASP A 56 0.74 6.50 6.72
C ASP A 56 1.27 7.07 5.39
N ALA A 57 2.51 6.79 5.02
CA ALA A 57 3.07 7.19 3.72
C ALA A 57 2.20 6.77 2.53
N THR A 58 1.59 5.59 2.60
CA THR A 58 0.69 5.10 1.54
C THR A 58 -0.62 5.87 1.46
N ILE A 59 -1.10 6.43 2.57
CA ILE A 59 -2.29 7.31 2.57
C ILE A 59 -1.98 8.58 1.77
N LEU A 60 -0.84 9.20 2.06
CA LEU A 60 -0.40 10.43 1.39
C LEU A 60 -0.19 10.22 -0.11
N SER A 61 0.49 9.15 -0.51
CA SER A 61 0.73 8.86 -1.93
C SER A 61 -0.55 8.49 -2.67
N ARG A 62 -1.47 7.72 -2.07
CA ARG A 62 -2.78 7.38 -2.66
C ARG A 62 -3.65 8.59 -2.94
N LEU A 63 -3.56 9.58 -2.10
CA LEU A 63 -4.29 10.84 -2.23
C LEU A 63 -3.57 11.86 -3.13
N GLY A 64 -2.39 11.52 -3.67
CA GLY A 64 -1.60 12.42 -4.51
C GLY A 64 -1.06 13.63 -3.75
N VAL A 65 -0.73 13.48 -2.46
CA VAL A 65 -0.13 14.53 -1.62
C VAL A 65 1.38 14.57 -1.81
N THR A 66 2.01 13.41 -1.75
CA THR A 66 3.48 13.29 -1.72
C THR A 66 4.03 12.64 -2.97
N GLU A 67 5.27 13.01 -3.31
CA GLU A 67 6.06 12.40 -4.38
C GLU A 67 7.46 12.08 -3.88
N GLY A 68 8.05 11.01 -4.46
CA GLY A 68 9.46 10.69 -4.30
C GLY A 68 10.34 11.43 -5.30
N LEU A 69 11.64 11.22 -5.22
CA LEU A 69 12.59 11.72 -6.22
C LEU A 69 12.33 11.08 -7.59
N THR A 70 11.92 9.83 -7.60
CA THR A 70 11.46 9.06 -8.75
C THR A 70 10.05 8.50 -8.48
N ALA A 71 9.39 7.96 -9.48
CA ALA A 71 8.14 7.24 -9.39
C ALA A 71 8.32 5.76 -9.79
N LEU A 72 7.32 4.93 -9.50
CA LEU A 72 7.21 3.57 -10.01
C LEU A 72 6.23 3.57 -11.19
N ASP A 73 6.65 3.03 -12.33
CA ASP A 73 5.76 2.88 -13.48
C ASP A 73 4.93 1.59 -13.38
N ALA A 74 3.97 1.44 -14.31
CA ALA A 74 3.11 0.27 -14.36
C ALA A 74 3.84 -1.07 -14.58
N ASN A 75 5.10 -1.01 -15.06
CA ASN A 75 5.94 -2.19 -15.31
C ASN A 75 6.88 -2.52 -14.14
N GLY A 76 6.81 -1.76 -13.04
CA GLY A 76 7.71 -1.92 -11.89
C GLY A 76 9.11 -1.34 -12.13
N ALA A 77 9.25 -0.40 -13.05
CA ALA A 77 10.50 0.29 -13.29
C ALA A 77 10.49 1.71 -12.71
N ALA A 78 11.68 2.25 -12.38
CA ALA A 78 11.80 3.63 -11.95
C ALA A 78 11.47 4.57 -13.11
N ALA A 79 10.61 5.55 -12.85
CA ALA A 79 10.17 6.57 -13.79
C ALA A 79 10.49 7.98 -13.27
N PRO A 80 10.64 8.99 -14.15
CA PRO A 80 10.83 10.37 -13.75
C PRO A 80 9.68 10.91 -12.88
N ALA A 81 10.04 11.56 -11.77
CA ALA A 81 9.15 12.35 -10.91
C ALA A 81 9.81 13.72 -10.65
N LEU A 82 10.19 14.05 -9.42
CA LEU A 82 10.93 15.27 -9.11
C LEU A 82 12.32 15.28 -9.79
N ALA A 83 12.94 14.11 -9.94
CA ALA A 83 14.07 13.95 -10.85
C ALA A 83 13.56 13.72 -12.28
N SER A 84 14.00 14.56 -13.22
CA SER A 84 13.72 14.41 -14.66
C SER A 84 14.58 13.31 -15.31
N SER A 85 15.75 13.05 -14.74
CA SER A 85 16.69 12.02 -15.20
C SER A 85 17.69 11.65 -14.11
N TRP A 86 18.38 10.53 -14.30
CA TRP A 86 19.47 10.11 -13.41
C TRP A 86 20.50 9.30 -14.18
N ARG A 87 21.71 9.22 -13.61
CA ARG A 87 22.76 8.33 -14.08
C ARG A 87 23.53 7.74 -12.93
N ARG A 88 23.96 6.51 -13.10
CA ARG A 88 24.87 5.84 -12.17
C ARG A 88 26.28 6.31 -12.43
N GLU A 89 26.98 6.77 -11.40
CA GLU A 89 28.38 7.18 -11.49
C GLU A 89 29.35 6.05 -11.13
N ASN A 90 28.96 5.25 -10.14
CA ASN A 90 29.65 4.03 -9.72
C ASN A 90 28.70 3.12 -8.97
N ASP A 91 29.19 2.05 -8.34
CA ASP A 91 28.35 1.03 -7.69
C ASP A 91 27.53 1.55 -6.51
N ARG A 92 27.92 2.68 -5.93
CA ARG A 92 27.30 3.27 -4.74
C ARG A 92 26.75 4.66 -4.96
N THR A 93 27.00 5.28 -6.11
CA THR A 93 26.71 6.69 -6.32
C THR A 93 25.89 6.91 -7.57
N TRP A 94 24.81 7.65 -7.41
CA TRP A 94 23.93 8.09 -8.48
C TRP A 94 23.81 9.61 -8.46
N LEU A 95 23.71 10.19 -9.63
CA LEU A 95 23.39 11.60 -9.80
C LEU A 95 22.01 11.76 -10.42
N PHE A 96 21.13 12.47 -9.71
CA PHE A 96 19.78 12.80 -10.14
C PHE A 96 19.74 14.26 -10.58
N THR A 97 19.08 14.55 -11.70
CA THR A 97 18.85 15.91 -12.19
C THR A 97 17.41 16.29 -11.92
N LEU A 98 17.17 17.32 -11.13
CA LEU A 98 15.84 17.80 -10.79
C LEU A 98 15.19 18.53 -11.96
N ARG A 99 13.86 18.49 -12.00
CA ARG A 99 13.03 19.41 -12.77
C ARG A 99 12.73 20.67 -11.96
N GLU A 100 12.26 21.70 -12.63
CA GLU A 100 11.63 22.83 -11.96
C GLU A 100 10.32 22.38 -11.31
N ALA A 101 10.18 22.62 -10.02
CA ALA A 101 8.99 22.29 -9.22
C ALA A 101 8.97 23.17 -7.97
N THR A 102 7.79 23.31 -7.37
CA THR A 102 7.58 24.00 -6.10
C THR A 102 6.93 23.05 -5.10
N PHE A 103 7.21 23.25 -3.82
CA PHE A 103 6.46 22.67 -2.73
C PHE A 103 5.10 23.38 -2.59
N GLN A 104 4.16 22.73 -1.94
CA GLN A 104 2.83 23.29 -1.66
C GLN A 104 2.89 24.55 -0.82
N ASP A 105 3.94 24.78 -0.05
CA ASP A 105 4.20 26.02 0.70
C ASP A 105 4.80 27.16 -0.13
N GLY A 106 4.91 26.98 -1.45
CA GLY A 106 5.41 27.96 -2.42
C GLY A 106 6.94 28.05 -2.51
N THR A 107 7.69 27.27 -1.73
CA THR A 107 9.15 27.23 -1.83
C THR A 107 9.61 26.32 -2.99
N GLU A 108 10.77 26.61 -3.58
CA GLU A 108 11.32 25.83 -4.71
C GLU A 108 11.86 24.47 -4.25
N VAL A 109 11.67 23.45 -5.07
CA VAL A 109 12.30 22.13 -4.91
C VAL A 109 13.75 22.20 -5.39
N THR A 110 14.64 22.56 -4.50
CA THR A 110 16.07 22.71 -4.78
C THR A 110 16.86 21.42 -4.43
N PRO A 111 18.07 21.21 -4.99
CA PRO A 111 18.95 20.13 -4.59
C PRO A 111 19.24 20.10 -3.08
N ALA A 112 19.31 21.27 -2.44
CA ALA A 112 19.52 21.37 -1.00
C ALA A 112 18.29 20.88 -0.21
N ALA A 113 17.07 21.24 -0.63
CA ALA A 113 15.85 20.80 0.00
C ALA A 113 15.67 19.28 -0.12
N VAL A 114 15.92 18.71 -1.31
CA VAL A 114 15.86 17.25 -1.53
C VAL A 114 16.90 16.52 -0.69
N ALA A 115 18.15 17.02 -0.64
CA ALA A 115 19.21 16.42 0.18
C ALA A 115 18.87 16.45 1.68
N ALA A 116 18.29 17.54 2.17
CA ALA A 116 17.84 17.66 3.56
C ALA A 116 16.70 16.68 3.86
N SER A 117 15.68 16.61 2.99
CA SER A 117 14.55 15.69 3.15
C SER A 117 15.01 14.22 3.21
N LEU A 118 15.91 13.80 2.32
CA LEU A 118 16.50 12.46 2.36
C LEU A 118 17.35 12.22 3.62
N THR A 119 18.03 13.24 4.13
CA THR A 119 18.77 13.14 5.39
C THR A 119 17.83 12.90 6.57
N HIS A 120 16.73 13.65 6.67
CA HIS A 120 15.70 13.40 7.69
C HIS A 120 15.15 11.97 7.62
N ALA A 121 14.91 11.44 6.43
CA ALA A 121 14.47 10.05 6.26
C ALA A 121 15.51 9.03 6.79
N THR A 122 16.81 9.29 6.63
CA THR A 122 17.88 8.40 7.16
C THR A 122 18.02 8.48 8.67
N GLU A 123 17.67 9.60 9.25
CA GLU A 123 17.77 9.86 10.71
C GLU A 123 16.50 9.46 11.46
N ALA A 124 15.39 9.22 10.75
CA ALA A 124 14.11 8.81 11.33
C ALA A 124 14.22 7.52 12.17
N ARG A 125 13.44 7.47 13.24
CA ARG A 125 13.35 6.30 14.14
C ARG A 125 11.88 6.01 14.47
N PRO A 126 11.36 4.83 14.07
CA PRO A 126 12.05 3.78 13.30
C PRO A 126 12.47 4.22 11.89
N ALA A 127 13.46 3.54 11.31
CA ALA A 127 13.87 3.81 9.94
C ALA A 127 12.75 3.44 8.95
N PRO A 128 12.53 4.24 7.88
CA PRO A 128 11.57 3.90 6.83
C PRO A 128 11.87 2.52 6.23
N ALA A 129 10.82 1.74 5.91
CA ALA A 129 10.97 0.40 5.33
C ALA A 129 11.85 0.38 4.08
N ALA A 130 11.75 1.41 3.24
CA ALA A 130 12.59 1.56 2.05
C ALA A 130 14.09 1.72 2.35
N LEU A 131 14.48 2.07 3.57
CA LEU A 131 15.86 2.21 4.04
C LEU A 131 16.30 1.06 4.97
N ALA A 132 15.49 0.00 5.12
CA ALA A 132 15.89 -1.15 5.92
C ALA A 132 17.22 -1.74 5.39
N GLY A 133 18.25 -1.76 6.25
CA GLY A 133 19.60 -2.22 5.87
C GLY A 133 20.39 -1.28 4.95
N VAL A 134 19.82 -0.13 4.55
CA VAL A 134 20.48 0.80 3.62
C VAL A 134 20.78 2.13 4.31
N THR A 135 22.05 2.51 4.28
CA THR A 135 22.48 3.86 4.71
C THR A 135 22.84 4.68 3.47
N LEU A 136 22.20 5.82 3.31
CA LEU A 136 22.51 6.73 2.21
C LEU A 136 22.88 8.13 2.71
N THR A 137 23.57 8.87 1.87
CA THR A 137 23.84 10.30 2.02
C THR A 137 23.47 11.03 0.74
N ALA A 138 22.85 12.20 0.87
CA ALA A 138 22.50 13.04 -0.26
C ALA A 138 23.23 14.38 -0.17
N LYS A 139 23.73 14.87 -1.30
CA LYS A 139 24.44 16.15 -1.41
C LYS A 139 24.05 16.88 -2.68
N THR A 140 24.13 18.19 -2.63
CA THR A 140 23.92 19.05 -3.79
C THR A 140 25.06 18.88 -4.81
N GLU A 141 24.71 18.93 -6.11
CA GLU A 141 25.66 18.92 -7.21
C GLU A 141 25.25 19.94 -8.27
N GLY A 142 25.95 21.07 -8.29
CA GLY A 142 25.56 22.21 -9.13
C GLY A 142 24.20 22.79 -8.76
N SER A 143 23.51 23.39 -9.74
CA SER A 143 22.22 24.06 -9.50
C SER A 143 21.00 23.15 -9.56
N THR A 144 21.08 21.98 -10.18
CA THR A 144 19.95 21.07 -10.39
C THR A 144 20.23 19.64 -9.97
N GLY A 145 21.43 19.31 -9.55
CA GLY A 145 21.87 17.95 -9.26
C GLY A 145 21.73 17.56 -7.78
N VAL A 146 21.28 16.34 -7.52
CA VAL A 146 21.36 15.67 -6.21
C VAL A 146 22.20 14.41 -6.37
N ARG A 147 23.34 14.37 -5.71
CA ARG A 147 24.21 13.20 -5.64
C ARG A 147 23.81 12.35 -4.43
N VAL A 148 23.36 11.14 -4.68
CA VAL A 148 23.01 10.17 -3.63
C VAL A 148 24.04 9.05 -3.61
N THR A 149 24.63 8.80 -2.45
CA THR A 149 25.65 7.76 -2.24
C THR A 149 25.18 6.82 -1.13
N THR A 150 25.22 5.51 -1.37
CA THR A 150 24.93 4.48 -0.40
C THR A 150 26.20 3.90 0.21
N LYS A 151 26.13 3.39 1.45
CA LYS A 151 27.26 2.74 2.12
C LYS A 151 27.71 1.49 1.34
N ASP A 152 26.77 0.68 0.93
CA ASP A 152 26.96 -0.53 0.15
C ASP A 152 26.43 -0.35 -1.27
N PRO A 153 26.85 -1.15 -2.27
CA PRO A 153 26.33 -1.03 -3.64
C PRO A 153 24.81 -1.17 -3.68
N ASP A 154 24.12 -0.20 -4.27
CA ASP A 154 22.68 -0.24 -4.51
C ASP A 154 22.37 0.00 -5.99
N PRO A 155 22.26 -1.06 -6.79
CA PRO A 155 21.97 -0.94 -8.22
C PRO A 155 20.55 -0.50 -8.53
N VAL A 156 19.65 -0.53 -7.55
CA VAL A 156 18.21 -0.19 -7.67
C VAL A 156 17.84 1.08 -6.92
N LEU A 157 18.82 1.90 -6.56
CA LEU A 157 18.57 3.15 -5.85
C LEU A 157 17.46 4.01 -6.48
N PRO A 158 17.34 4.16 -7.81
CA PRO A 158 16.21 4.88 -8.41
C PRO A 158 14.85 4.26 -8.08
N LEU A 159 14.72 2.93 -8.00
CA LEU A 159 13.48 2.28 -7.55
C LEU A 159 13.22 2.55 -6.07
N ARG A 160 14.23 2.46 -5.23
CA ARG A 160 14.13 2.77 -3.80
C ARG A 160 13.61 4.19 -3.56
N LEU A 161 14.12 5.18 -4.30
CA LEU A 161 13.72 6.58 -4.19
C LEU A 161 12.32 6.89 -4.77
N SER A 162 11.62 5.89 -5.31
CA SER A 162 10.21 5.96 -5.66
C SER A 162 9.27 5.56 -4.51
N SER A 163 9.83 5.13 -3.38
CA SER A 163 9.05 4.70 -2.23
C SER A 163 8.22 5.83 -1.64
N PRO A 164 6.95 5.62 -1.30
CA PRO A 164 6.17 6.57 -0.52
C PRO A 164 6.86 6.98 0.79
N ASN A 165 7.64 6.06 1.38
CA ASN A 165 8.39 6.34 2.62
C ASN A 165 9.57 7.29 2.44
N LEU A 166 9.96 7.62 1.21
CA LEU A 166 11.03 8.56 0.89
C LEU A 166 10.47 9.79 0.16
N ALA A 167 9.27 10.20 0.56
CA ALA A 167 8.64 11.42 0.06
C ALA A 167 9.52 12.64 0.32
N VAL A 168 9.58 13.54 -0.66
CA VAL A 168 10.33 14.78 -0.55
C VAL A 168 9.44 15.88 0.00
N LEU A 169 9.81 16.43 1.15
CA LEU A 169 9.08 17.48 1.84
C LEU A 169 9.93 18.74 1.98
N SER A 170 9.27 19.90 2.10
CA SER A 170 9.94 21.18 2.34
C SER A 170 10.56 21.25 3.74
N ALA A 171 11.46 22.19 3.98
CA ALA A 171 12.11 22.37 5.27
C ALA A 171 11.11 22.66 6.42
N LYS A 172 9.95 23.24 6.11
CA LYS A 172 8.93 23.56 7.12
C LYS A 172 8.26 22.30 7.68
N ALA A 173 8.24 21.19 6.94
CA ALA A 173 7.72 19.92 7.42
C ALA A 173 8.48 19.38 8.66
N TYR A 174 9.68 19.87 8.89
CA TYR A 174 10.61 19.42 9.93
C TYR A 174 10.84 20.49 11.01
N ALA A 175 9.97 21.49 11.11
CA ALA A 175 10.13 22.61 12.04
C ALA A 175 9.86 22.22 13.49
N GLU A 176 9.11 21.15 13.75
CA GLU A 176 8.81 20.65 15.11
C GLU A 176 9.82 19.59 15.54
N GLU A 177 10.25 19.64 16.82
CA GLU A 177 11.29 18.73 17.35
C GLU A 177 10.89 17.26 17.33
N ASP A 178 9.59 16.94 17.43
CA ASP A 178 9.09 15.57 17.65
C ASP A 178 8.26 15.00 16.49
N GLY A 179 8.36 15.56 15.28
CA GLY A 179 7.51 15.04 14.19
C GLY A 179 7.84 15.56 12.81
N VAL A 180 7.13 15.00 11.84
CA VAL A 180 7.14 15.46 10.46
C VAL A 180 5.71 15.82 10.07
N ASP A 181 5.48 17.08 9.70
CA ASP A 181 4.18 17.57 9.27
C ASP A 181 4.11 17.68 7.73
N PRO A 182 3.39 16.81 7.02
CA PRO A 182 3.23 16.89 5.57
C PRO A 182 2.16 17.92 5.13
N VAL A 183 1.41 18.53 6.06
CA VAL A 183 0.31 19.45 5.75
C VAL A 183 0.84 20.72 5.07
N GLY A 184 0.51 20.89 3.80
CA GLY A 184 0.98 22.03 3.00
C GLY A 184 2.49 22.02 2.67
N HIS A 185 3.21 20.93 2.90
CA HIS A 185 4.68 20.89 2.78
C HIS A 185 5.21 19.86 1.76
N ALA A 186 4.32 19.22 1.01
CA ALA A 186 4.64 18.20 0.01
C ALA A 186 4.72 18.79 -1.41
N THR A 187 4.74 17.93 -2.44
CA THR A 187 4.93 18.33 -3.84
C THR A 187 3.83 17.85 -4.78
N GLY A 188 2.94 16.98 -4.34
CA GLY A 188 1.94 16.34 -5.19
C GLY A 188 0.80 17.27 -5.66
N PRO A 189 -0.06 16.80 -6.58
CA PRO A 189 -1.14 17.59 -7.19
C PRO A 189 -2.27 18.00 -6.24
N PHE A 190 -2.33 17.40 -5.04
CA PHE A 190 -3.31 17.76 -4.02
C PHE A 190 -2.59 18.13 -2.72
N GLU A 191 -2.92 19.32 -2.23
CA GLU A 191 -2.40 19.84 -0.97
C GLU A 191 -3.31 19.42 0.18
N LEU A 192 -2.72 18.80 1.22
CA LEU A 192 -3.43 18.50 2.45
C LEU A 192 -3.57 19.79 3.26
N THR A 193 -4.81 20.29 3.39
CA THR A 193 -5.09 21.59 4.03
C THR A 193 -5.68 21.44 5.42
N LYS A 194 -6.25 20.27 5.75
CA LYS A 194 -6.84 20.02 7.06
C LYS A 194 -6.86 18.54 7.39
N VAL A 195 -6.49 18.22 8.62
CA VAL A 195 -6.61 16.87 9.21
C VAL A 195 -7.51 16.94 10.44
N MET A 196 -8.47 16.04 10.53
CA MET A 196 -9.41 15.93 11.66
C MET A 196 -9.17 14.62 12.41
N GLY A 197 -7.97 14.49 12.96
CA GLY A 197 -7.49 13.27 13.62
C GLY A 197 -7.62 12.04 12.72
N ALA A 198 -8.10 10.93 13.29
CA ALA A 198 -8.29 9.67 12.57
C ALA A 198 -9.64 9.57 11.82
N THR A 199 -10.39 10.68 11.65
CA THR A 199 -11.76 10.61 11.12
C THR A 199 -11.91 11.16 9.70
N ALA A 200 -11.18 12.23 9.36
CA ALA A 200 -11.31 12.88 8.06
C ALA A 200 -10.10 13.76 7.71
N ALA A 201 -9.95 14.05 6.43
CA ALA A 201 -9.00 15.03 5.92
C ALA A 201 -9.62 15.81 4.73
N THR A 202 -9.12 17.03 4.50
CA THR A 202 -9.48 17.84 3.35
C THR A 202 -8.23 18.18 2.56
N LEU A 203 -8.31 17.98 1.26
CA LEU A 203 -7.25 18.31 0.32
C LEU A 203 -7.79 19.28 -0.73
N ASP A 204 -7.00 20.28 -1.09
CA ASP A 204 -7.29 21.19 -2.18
C ASP A 204 -6.35 20.93 -3.36
N ARG A 205 -6.76 21.33 -4.55
CA ARG A 205 -5.90 21.24 -5.73
C ARG A 205 -4.70 22.17 -5.55
N PHE A 206 -3.50 21.63 -5.72
CA PHE A 206 -2.29 22.45 -5.84
C PHE A 206 -2.16 22.98 -7.26
N THR A 207 -2.34 24.30 -7.43
CA THR A 207 -2.43 24.92 -8.76
C THR A 207 -1.10 24.98 -9.48
N ASP A 208 -0.01 25.09 -8.72
CA ASP A 208 1.36 25.23 -9.24
C ASP A 208 2.10 23.88 -9.36
N TYR A 209 1.32 22.81 -9.41
CA TYR A 209 1.87 21.46 -9.59
C TYR A 209 2.61 21.33 -10.92
N TRP A 210 3.85 20.88 -10.87
CA TRP A 210 4.73 20.76 -12.05
C TRP A 210 4.16 19.86 -13.16
N GLY A 211 3.38 18.86 -12.82
CA GLY A 211 2.76 17.90 -13.75
C GLY A 211 1.46 18.41 -14.40
N GLY A 212 1.09 19.66 -14.15
CA GLY A 212 -0.12 20.29 -14.66
C GLY A 212 -1.30 20.26 -13.69
N ARG A 213 -2.33 21.01 -13.99
CA ARG A 213 -3.49 21.22 -13.11
C ARG A 213 -4.32 19.95 -12.95
N ALA A 214 -4.56 19.53 -11.72
CA ALA A 214 -5.49 18.43 -11.44
C ALA A 214 -6.93 18.80 -11.82
N GLN A 215 -7.70 17.84 -12.33
CA GLN A 215 -9.08 18.10 -12.81
C GLN A 215 -10.08 18.24 -11.67
N ALA A 216 -9.91 17.50 -10.56
CA ALA A 216 -10.72 17.73 -9.37
C ALA A 216 -10.29 19.01 -8.64
N ALA A 217 -11.25 19.75 -8.05
CA ALA A 217 -10.94 20.93 -7.24
C ALA A 217 -10.32 20.57 -5.88
N GLY A 218 -10.46 19.34 -5.44
CA GLY A 218 -9.95 18.83 -4.18
C GLY A 218 -10.56 17.49 -3.82
N ILE A 219 -10.24 16.99 -2.63
CA ILE A 219 -10.69 15.71 -2.13
C ILE A 219 -11.15 15.85 -0.67
N ASP A 220 -12.38 15.42 -0.39
CA ASP A 220 -12.90 15.31 0.96
C ASP A 220 -12.82 13.85 1.39
N VAL A 221 -11.93 13.54 2.34
CA VAL A 221 -11.61 12.20 2.78
C VAL A 221 -12.32 11.89 4.09
N LYS A 222 -12.91 10.69 4.18
CA LYS A 222 -13.35 10.06 5.43
C LYS A 222 -12.57 8.79 5.66
N PHE A 223 -12.08 8.59 6.87
CA PHE A 223 -11.48 7.33 7.29
C PHE A 223 -12.58 6.47 7.90
N VAL A 224 -12.89 5.35 7.26
CA VAL A 224 -14.02 4.48 7.62
C VAL A 224 -13.50 3.05 7.67
N ALA A 225 -13.17 2.56 8.85
CA ALA A 225 -12.59 1.22 9.04
C ALA A 225 -13.58 0.09 8.67
N ASP A 226 -14.89 0.31 8.90
CA ASP A 226 -15.93 -0.67 8.56
C ASP A 226 -16.17 -0.74 7.05
N GLY A 227 -15.88 -1.90 6.45
CA GLY A 227 -16.02 -2.11 5.00
C GLY A 227 -17.47 -2.09 4.51
N THR A 228 -18.42 -2.51 5.35
CA THR A 228 -19.86 -2.45 5.03
C THR A 228 -20.32 -1.01 4.97
N ALA A 229 -19.86 -0.16 5.89
CA ALA A 229 -20.15 1.27 5.86
C ALA A 229 -19.56 1.94 4.61
N ARG A 230 -18.32 1.57 4.20
CA ARG A 230 -17.73 2.09 2.94
C ARG A 230 -18.54 1.68 1.71
N ALA A 231 -18.95 0.41 1.61
CA ALA A 231 -19.78 -0.08 0.51
C ALA A 231 -21.14 0.64 0.46
N ASN A 232 -21.78 0.83 1.62
CA ASN A 232 -23.06 1.56 1.72
C ASN A 232 -22.91 3.04 1.34
N ALA A 233 -21.85 3.72 1.80
CA ALA A 233 -21.59 5.12 1.45
C ALA A 233 -21.40 5.31 -0.06
N LEU A 234 -20.72 4.37 -0.75
CA LEU A 234 -20.61 4.37 -2.20
C LEU A 234 -21.97 4.13 -2.88
N ARG A 235 -22.71 3.10 -2.45
CA ARG A 235 -24.01 2.73 -3.02
C ARG A 235 -25.03 3.85 -2.94
N THR A 236 -25.02 4.62 -1.85
CA THR A 236 -25.92 5.77 -1.64
C THR A 236 -25.39 7.07 -2.24
N GLY A 237 -24.22 7.06 -2.89
CA GLY A 237 -23.61 8.25 -3.47
C GLY A 237 -23.10 9.27 -2.44
N GLN A 238 -22.88 8.86 -1.19
CA GLN A 238 -22.27 9.71 -0.17
C GLN A 238 -20.77 9.90 -0.39
N VAL A 239 -20.12 8.91 -1.03
CA VAL A 239 -18.74 8.99 -1.51
C VAL A 239 -18.65 8.64 -2.97
N ASP A 240 -17.60 9.09 -3.63
CA ASP A 240 -17.30 8.87 -5.04
C ASP A 240 -16.27 7.76 -5.24
N LEU A 241 -15.38 7.60 -4.25
CA LEU A 241 -14.38 6.55 -4.19
C LEU A 241 -14.46 5.84 -2.83
N ALA A 242 -14.35 4.52 -2.82
CA ALA A 242 -14.30 3.71 -1.60
C ALA A 242 -13.19 2.68 -1.72
N GLU A 243 -12.18 2.79 -0.85
CA GLU A 243 -11.05 1.88 -0.82
C GLU A 243 -11.41 0.53 -0.20
N ALA A 244 -10.77 -0.54 -0.69
CA ALA A 244 -10.80 -1.87 -0.09
C ALA A 244 -12.21 -2.31 0.33
N ILE A 245 -13.13 -2.43 -0.63
CA ILE A 245 -14.45 -3.02 -0.42
C ILE A 245 -14.23 -4.51 -0.08
N PRO A 246 -14.73 -5.01 1.06
CA PRO A 246 -14.62 -6.43 1.39
C PRO A 246 -15.29 -7.31 0.34
N VAL A 247 -14.75 -8.51 0.13
CA VAL A 247 -15.29 -9.48 -0.81
C VAL A 247 -16.78 -9.76 -0.53
N ALA A 248 -17.14 -9.99 0.72
CA ALA A 248 -18.53 -10.23 1.13
C ALA A 248 -19.49 -9.06 0.82
N GLN A 249 -18.97 -7.85 0.62
CA GLN A 249 -19.77 -6.67 0.24
C GLN A 249 -19.79 -6.44 -1.27
N ALA A 250 -18.88 -7.03 -2.02
CA ALA A 250 -18.77 -6.84 -3.46
C ALA A 250 -20.07 -7.22 -4.20
N ALA A 251 -20.71 -8.31 -3.80
CA ALA A 251 -21.97 -8.77 -4.40
C ALA A 251 -23.13 -7.78 -4.17
N THR A 252 -23.07 -6.96 -3.12
CA THR A 252 -24.12 -5.97 -2.78
C THR A 252 -24.03 -4.69 -3.61
N LEU A 253 -22.93 -4.49 -4.31
CA LEU A 253 -22.69 -3.33 -5.18
C LEU A 253 -23.02 -3.67 -6.64
N ASP A 254 -23.59 -2.69 -7.34
CA ASP A 254 -23.75 -2.79 -8.79
C ASP A 254 -22.40 -3.00 -9.47
N LYS A 255 -22.37 -3.83 -10.52
CA LYS A 255 -21.14 -4.14 -11.26
C LYS A 255 -20.38 -2.90 -11.77
N GLY A 256 -21.11 -1.81 -12.05
CA GLY A 256 -20.52 -0.54 -12.49
C GLY A 256 -19.73 0.19 -11.40
N LEU A 257 -20.07 -0.02 -10.15
CA LEU A 257 -19.49 0.65 -8.99
C LEU A 257 -18.25 -0.06 -8.44
N ARG A 258 -18.02 -1.33 -8.77
CA ARG A 258 -16.88 -2.10 -8.26
C ARG A 258 -15.85 -2.34 -9.35
N LYS A 259 -14.59 -2.13 -8.99
CA LYS A 259 -13.42 -2.39 -9.84
C LYS A 259 -12.48 -3.31 -9.08
N ALA A 260 -12.33 -4.54 -9.55
CA ALA A 260 -11.37 -5.47 -9.03
C ALA A 260 -10.04 -5.31 -9.79
N THR A 261 -8.96 -5.17 -9.07
CA THR A 261 -7.61 -4.99 -9.62
C THR A 261 -6.69 -6.01 -8.99
N ALA A 262 -6.04 -6.83 -9.83
CA ALA A 262 -4.97 -7.70 -9.37
C ALA A 262 -3.84 -6.85 -8.79
N THR A 263 -3.37 -7.22 -7.59
CA THR A 263 -2.32 -6.49 -6.87
C THR A 263 -1.09 -7.36 -6.63
N THR A 264 -0.01 -6.73 -6.23
CA THR A 264 1.21 -7.44 -5.83
C THR A 264 1.11 -8.06 -4.44
N ARG A 265 -0.12 -8.16 -3.89
CA ARG A 265 -0.38 -8.75 -2.58
C ARG A 265 -0.60 -10.24 -2.67
N THR A 266 0.17 -10.99 -1.88
CA THR A 266 0.03 -12.43 -1.71
C THR A 266 -0.31 -12.76 -0.27
N THR A 267 -1.38 -13.54 -0.05
CA THR A 267 -1.65 -14.16 1.25
C THR A 267 -0.93 -15.49 1.30
N SER A 268 -0.15 -15.70 2.33
CA SER A 268 0.67 -16.91 2.53
C SER A 268 0.52 -17.47 3.93
N LEU A 269 0.65 -18.79 4.05
CA LEU A 269 0.94 -19.46 5.31
C LEU A 269 2.45 -19.49 5.50
N LEU A 270 2.94 -18.87 6.56
CA LEU A 270 4.33 -18.87 6.99
C LEU A 270 4.51 -19.91 8.09
N LEU A 271 5.50 -20.76 7.98
CA LEU A 271 5.81 -21.82 8.93
C LEU A 271 7.13 -21.49 9.63
N ASN A 272 7.11 -21.40 10.96
CA ASN A 272 8.27 -21.04 11.77
C ASN A 272 9.36 -22.12 11.72
N THR A 273 10.44 -21.84 11.01
CA THR A 273 11.56 -22.80 10.87
C THR A 273 12.58 -22.70 12.00
N GLY A 274 12.53 -21.64 12.80
CA GLY A 274 13.48 -21.37 13.87
C GLY A 274 13.16 -22.11 15.19
N SER A 275 11.88 -22.41 15.43
CA SER A 275 11.40 -23.04 16.67
C SER A 275 10.21 -23.95 16.42
N GLY A 276 9.77 -24.66 17.46
CA GLY A 276 8.57 -25.49 17.45
C GLY A 276 8.61 -26.66 16.44
N PRO A 277 7.42 -27.20 16.10
CA PRO A 277 7.30 -28.38 15.25
C PRO A 277 7.82 -28.17 13.83
N PHE A 278 7.67 -26.97 13.27
CA PHE A 278 8.07 -26.69 11.90
C PHE A 278 9.59 -26.46 11.69
N LYS A 279 10.42 -26.68 12.73
CA LYS A 279 11.86 -26.96 12.49
C LYS A 279 12.06 -28.22 11.64
N ASP A 280 11.15 -29.20 11.79
CA ASP A 280 11.16 -30.41 10.97
C ASP A 280 10.67 -30.11 9.55
N ALA A 281 11.51 -30.38 8.56
CA ALA A 281 11.20 -30.14 7.16
C ALA A 281 10.08 -31.07 6.63
N GLY A 282 9.98 -32.29 7.18
CA GLY A 282 8.92 -33.24 6.83
C GLY A 282 7.54 -32.77 7.29
N LEU A 283 7.45 -32.16 8.50
CA LEU A 283 6.21 -31.56 8.98
C LEU A 283 5.81 -30.33 8.16
N ARG A 284 6.77 -29.49 7.73
CA ARG A 284 6.47 -28.39 6.78
C ARG A 284 5.94 -28.94 5.45
N ALA A 285 6.56 -29.99 4.92
CA ALA A 285 6.09 -30.65 3.71
C ALA A 285 4.68 -31.25 3.88
N ALA A 286 4.36 -31.81 5.05
CA ALA A 286 3.05 -32.31 5.39
C ALA A 286 2.00 -31.16 5.41
N ALA A 287 2.30 -30.07 6.10
CA ALA A 287 1.45 -28.89 6.14
C ALA A 287 1.18 -28.32 4.73
N ARG A 288 2.23 -28.13 3.91
CA ARG A 288 2.07 -27.67 2.52
C ARG A 288 1.18 -28.60 1.70
N ARG A 289 1.35 -29.93 1.83
CA ARG A 289 0.53 -30.91 1.07
C ARG A 289 -0.92 -30.94 1.50
N ALA A 290 -1.22 -30.58 2.74
CA ALA A 290 -2.58 -30.47 3.25
C ALA A 290 -3.37 -29.30 2.66
N VAL A 291 -2.68 -28.27 2.17
CA VAL A 291 -3.28 -27.03 1.69
C VAL A 291 -3.81 -27.17 0.27
N ASP A 292 -5.12 -27.01 0.09
CA ASP A 292 -5.78 -26.83 -1.20
C ASP A 292 -6.04 -25.33 -1.41
N THR A 293 -5.19 -24.70 -2.21
CA THR A 293 -5.25 -23.25 -2.47
C THR A 293 -6.48 -22.83 -3.28
N SER A 294 -7.10 -23.74 -4.03
CA SER A 294 -8.27 -23.44 -4.86
C SER A 294 -9.51 -23.08 -4.01
N VAL A 295 -9.61 -23.64 -2.82
CA VAL A 295 -10.70 -23.35 -1.88
C VAL A 295 -10.68 -21.90 -1.43
N PHE A 296 -9.49 -21.35 -1.16
CA PHE A 296 -9.38 -19.94 -0.74
C PHE A 296 -9.82 -19.00 -1.84
N ALA A 297 -9.29 -19.16 -3.05
CA ALA A 297 -9.62 -18.30 -4.18
C ALA A 297 -11.12 -18.31 -4.50
N LYS A 298 -11.75 -19.50 -4.45
CA LYS A 298 -13.14 -19.69 -4.84
C LYS A 298 -14.11 -19.34 -3.71
N ASP A 299 -13.89 -19.89 -2.52
CA ASP A 299 -14.91 -19.92 -1.46
C ASP A 299 -14.73 -18.79 -0.43
N VAL A 300 -13.46 -18.39 -0.12
CA VAL A 300 -13.18 -17.26 0.78
C VAL A 300 -13.16 -15.94 0.02
N TYR A 301 -12.45 -15.92 -1.12
CA TYR A 301 -12.33 -14.70 -1.93
C TYR A 301 -13.36 -14.58 -3.06
N GLU A 302 -14.32 -15.51 -3.15
CA GLU A 302 -15.45 -15.46 -4.11
C GLU A 302 -15.02 -15.15 -5.56
N GLY A 303 -13.82 -15.59 -5.98
CA GLY A 303 -13.23 -15.30 -7.27
C GLY A 303 -12.50 -13.95 -7.38
N TYR A 304 -12.36 -13.19 -6.29
CA TYR A 304 -11.53 -11.98 -6.23
C TYR A 304 -10.08 -12.26 -5.81
N ALA A 305 -9.60 -13.45 -6.08
CA ALA A 305 -8.21 -13.83 -5.93
C ALA A 305 -7.88 -14.99 -6.87
N ASP A 306 -6.61 -15.09 -7.24
CA ASP A 306 -6.07 -16.26 -7.94
C ASP A 306 -5.42 -17.21 -6.94
N ALA A 307 -5.46 -18.53 -7.20
CA ALA A 307 -4.79 -19.51 -6.35
C ALA A 307 -3.28 -19.24 -6.29
N GLY A 308 -2.69 -19.36 -5.10
CA GLY A 308 -1.29 -19.06 -4.85
C GLY A 308 -0.33 -19.99 -5.61
N THR A 309 0.55 -19.42 -6.39
CA THR A 309 1.55 -20.15 -7.19
C THR A 309 2.99 -19.83 -6.80
N GLY A 310 3.22 -18.72 -6.09
CA GLY A 310 4.53 -18.24 -5.67
C GLY A 310 4.40 -17.03 -4.75
N ILE A 311 5.52 -16.40 -4.42
CA ILE A 311 5.57 -15.16 -3.67
C ILE A 311 5.02 -13.99 -4.53
N TYR A 312 5.34 -14.00 -5.83
CA TYR A 312 4.84 -13.00 -6.78
C TYR A 312 3.61 -13.52 -7.53
N GLY A 313 2.55 -12.72 -7.55
CA GLY A 313 1.29 -13.04 -8.21
C GLY A 313 1.20 -12.52 -9.67
N PRO A 314 0.01 -12.70 -10.30
CA PRO A 314 -0.21 -12.30 -11.70
C PRO A 314 -0.03 -10.80 -11.98
N ALA A 315 -0.20 -9.93 -10.98
CA ALA A 315 0.07 -8.50 -11.12
C ALA A 315 1.55 -8.18 -11.37
N VAL A 316 2.45 -9.12 -11.02
CA VAL A 316 3.88 -9.04 -11.34
C VAL A 316 4.10 -9.70 -12.70
N THR A 317 3.71 -9.02 -13.75
CA THR A 317 3.56 -9.58 -15.13
C THR A 317 4.83 -10.23 -15.68
N TRP A 318 6.01 -9.73 -15.32
CA TRP A 318 7.28 -10.30 -15.75
C TRP A 318 7.61 -11.65 -15.08
N ALA A 319 6.99 -11.96 -13.93
CA ALA A 319 7.32 -13.15 -13.14
C ALA A 319 6.79 -14.44 -13.80
N GLU A 320 5.66 -14.39 -14.50
CA GLU A 320 5.02 -15.57 -15.07
C GLU A 320 5.95 -16.36 -16.01
N GLY A 321 6.60 -15.68 -16.95
CA GLY A 321 7.52 -16.28 -17.92
C GLY A 321 8.89 -16.67 -17.34
N LYS A 322 9.17 -16.36 -16.06
CA LYS A 322 10.46 -16.57 -15.41
C LYS A 322 10.38 -17.54 -14.22
N ARG A 323 9.22 -18.13 -13.95
CA ARG A 323 9.03 -19.03 -12.80
C ARG A 323 9.94 -20.23 -12.88
N THR A 324 10.65 -20.49 -11.78
CA THR A 324 11.49 -21.66 -11.59
C THR A 324 10.78 -22.60 -10.61
N ALA A 325 10.69 -23.88 -10.96
CA ALA A 325 10.08 -24.88 -10.08
C ALA A 325 10.88 -25.02 -8.78
N PRO A 326 10.23 -25.02 -7.60
CA PRO A 326 10.90 -25.30 -6.34
C PRO A 326 11.52 -26.68 -6.34
N SER A 327 12.75 -26.77 -5.82
CA SER A 327 13.50 -28.03 -5.72
C SER A 327 14.07 -28.20 -4.31
N GLY A 328 14.41 -29.45 -3.97
CA GLY A 328 15.01 -29.77 -2.67
C GLY A 328 14.02 -29.89 -1.52
N ARG A 329 12.72 -29.99 -1.81
CA ARG A 329 11.69 -30.24 -0.80
C ARG A 329 11.91 -31.56 -0.08
N ALA A 330 11.71 -31.55 1.24
CA ALA A 330 11.71 -32.78 2.02
C ALA A 330 10.48 -33.65 1.70
N PRO A 331 10.57 -34.97 1.87
CA PRO A 331 9.41 -35.84 1.92
C PRO A 331 8.53 -35.47 3.12
N ALA A 332 7.21 -35.51 2.95
CA ALA A 332 6.29 -35.27 4.06
C ALA A 332 6.35 -36.40 5.09
N THR A 333 6.34 -36.05 6.37
CA THR A 333 6.18 -36.95 7.51
C THR A 333 4.74 -36.88 8.04
N ASP A 334 4.32 -37.89 8.80
CA ASP A 334 3.02 -37.85 9.45
C ASP A 334 3.00 -36.80 10.57
N ALA A 335 1.87 -36.10 10.71
CA ALA A 335 1.71 -35.08 11.73
C ALA A 335 1.47 -35.66 13.15
N ASP A 336 0.97 -36.89 13.25
CA ASP A 336 0.77 -37.68 14.49
C ASP A 336 0.17 -36.92 15.67
N GLY A 337 -0.78 -36.02 15.39
CA GLY A 337 -1.42 -35.18 16.43
C GLY A 337 -0.55 -34.06 16.95
N THR A 338 0.50 -33.69 16.22
CA THR A 338 1.35 -32.53 16.53
C THR A 338 0.51 -31.27 16.72
N THR A 339 0.61 -30.64 17.88
CA THR A 339 -0.09 -29.39 18.19
C THR A 339 0.72 -28.20 17.64
N ILE A 340 0.03 -27.27 16.98
CA ILE A 340 0.60 -26.04 16.43
C ILE A 340 -0.28 -24.84 16.77
N THR A 341 0.32 -23.69 17.00
CA THR A 341 -0.36 -22.40 17.10
C THR A 341 -0.34 -21.73 15.73
N LEU A 342 -1.54 -21.52 15.16
CA LEU A 342 -1.76 -20.77 13.93
C LEU A 342 -2.29 -19.38 14.27
N ALA A 343 -1.59 -18.32 13.88
CA ALA A 343 -2.01 -16.95 14.13
C ALA A 343 -2.35 -16.18 12.85
N THR A 344 -3.24 -15.19 12.97
CA THR A 344 -3.55 -14.21 11.95
C THR A 344 -4.20 -12.97 12.57
N TYR A 345 -4.48 -11.96 11.75
CA TYR A 345 -5.07 -10.69 12.19
C TYR A 345 -6.42 -10.40 11.53
N ASP A 346 -7.24 -9.58 12.20
CA ASP A 346 -8.62 -9.28 11.82
C ASP A 346 -8.81 -7.94 11.10
N ASN A 347 -7.75 -7.14 10.94
CA ASN A 347 -7.81 -5.89 10.15
C ASN A 347 -8.21 -6.12 8.68
N ARG A 348 -8.09 -7.35 8.20
CA ARG A 348 -8.58 -7.82 6.90
C ARG A 348 -9.58 -8.94 7.15
N PRO A 349 -10.88 -8.72 6.87
CA PRO A 349 -11.96 -9.66 7.24
C PRO A 349 -11.78 -11.07 6.66
N GLU A 350 -11.12 -11.20 5.51
CA GLU A 350 -10.90 -12.48 4.84
C GLU A 350 -9.87 -13.36 5.55
N LEU A 351 -8.93 -12.78 6.30
CA LEU A 351 -7.83 -13.56 6.92
C LEU A 351 -8.27 -14.50 8.03
N PRO A 352 -9.19 -14.13 8.96
CA PRO A 352 -9.76 -15.08 9.89
C PRO A 352 -10.47 -16.26 9.22
N GLU A 353 -11.15 -16.03 8.08
CA GLU A 353 -11.79 -17.10 7.30
C GLU A 353 -10.76 -18.02 6.66
N VAL A 354 -9.70 -17.46 6.05
CA VAL A 354 -8.55 -18.21 5.54
C VAL A 354 -7.95 -19.09 6.63
N ALA A 355 -7.73 -18.54 7.82
CA ALA A 355 -7.15 -19.28 8.94
C ALA A 355 -8.06 -20.41 9.44
N GLN A 356 -9.39 -20.21 9.44
CA GLN A 356 -10.34 -21.27 9.79
C GLN A 356 -10.34 -22.40 8.75
N VAL A 357 -10.29 -22.10 7.47
CA VAL A 357 -10.17 -23.12 6.41
C VAL A 357 -8.85 -23.86 6.52
N LEU A 358 -7.73 -23.14 6.74
CA LEU A 358 -6.42 -23.75 6.97
C LEU A 358 -6.44 -24.70 8.17
N LYS A 359 -7.04 -24.27 9.31
CA LYS A 359 -7.20 -25.10 10.48
C LYS A 359 -7.87 -26.42 10.12
N GLN A 360 -8.99 -26.40 9.40
CA GLN A 360 -9.71 -27.61 8.99
C GLN A 360 -8.85 -28.51 8.07
N GLN A 361 -8.11 -27.92 7.12
CA GLN A 361 -7.25 -28.69 6.22
C GLN A 361 -6.07 -29.35 6.97
N LEU A 362 -5.44 -28.61 7.88
CA LEU A 362 -4.33 -29.12 8.70
C LEU A 362 -4.79 -30.17 9.71
N GLU A 363 -5.95 -29.98 10.35
CA GLU A 363 -6.53 -30.96 11.27
C GLU A 363 -6.89 -32.28 10.54
N LYS A 364 -7.40 -32.19 9.32
CA LYS A 364 -7.63 -33.36 8.46
C LYS A 364 -6.34 -34.10 8.11
N ALA A 365 -5.22 -33.39 8.06
CA ALA A 365 -3.88 -33.97 7.81
C ALA A 365 -3.20 -34.48 9.10
N GLY A 366 -3.89 -34.45 10.26
CA GLY A 366 -3.42 -35.01 11.52
C GLY A 366 -2.77 -34.02 12.48
N PHE A 367 -2.71 -32.73 12.18
CA PHE A 367 -2.31 -31.71 13.15
C PHE A 367 -3.42 -31.42 14.18
N LYS A 368 -3.06 -30.81 15.29
CA LYS A 368 -3.98 -30.14 16.22
C LYS A 368 -3.68 -28.65 16.14
N VAL A 369 -4.70 -27.83 15.85
CA VAL A 369 -4.48 -26.42 15.55
C VAL A 369 -5.17 -25.52 16.57
N ASP A 370 -4.37 -24.79 17.33
CA ASP A 370 -4.82 -23.71 18.20
C ASP A 370 -4.77 -22.41 17.39
N LEU A 371 -5.96 -21.84 17.05
CA LEU A 371 -6.08 -20.63 16.25
C LEU A 371 -6.13 -19.39 17.13
N GLU A 372 -5.28 -18.42 16.80
CA GLU A 372 -5.22 -17.12 17.46
C GLU A 372 -5.48 -15.99 16.45
N VAL A 373 -6.46 -15.12 16.74
CA VAL A 373 -6.82 -13.97 15.91
C VAL A 373 -6.81 -12.72 16.78
N ARG A 374 -6.00 -11.72 16.41
CA ARG A 374 -5.90 -10.42 17.09
C ARG A 374 -5.77 -9.31 16.06
N GLU A 375 -5.83 -8.07 16.50
CA GLU A 375 -5.46 -6.90 15.72
C GLU A 375 -3.94 -6.92 15.42
N TYR A 376 -3.54 -6.50 14.20
CA TYR A 376 -2.17 -6.68 13.68
C TYR A 376 -1.09 -6.05 14.56
N SER A 377 -1.28 -4.81 15.02
CA SER A 377 -0.30 -4.11 15.86
C SER A 377 0.02 -4.82 17.17
N ARG A 378 -0.88 -5.69 17.61
CA ARG A 378 -0.70 -6.53 18.82
C ARG A 378 -0.06 -7.87 18.55
N LEU A 379 0.07 -8.25 17.28
CA LEU A 379 0.63 -9.54 16.86
C LEU A 379 2.02 -9.42 16.25
N GLU A 380 2.33 -8.30 15.63
CA GLU A 380 3.52 -8.12 14.82
C GLU A 380 4.81 -8.46 15.58
N THR A 381 4.99 -7.88 16.76
CA THR A 381 6.16 -8.16 17.60
C THR A 381 6.24 -9.63 17.99
N ASP A 382 5.11 -10.23 18.38
CA ASP A 382 5.04 -11.65 18.75
C ASP A 382 5.37 -12.56 17.57
N ALA A 383 4.91 -12.19 16.35
CA ALA A 383 5.20 -12.93 15.13
C ALA A 383 6.69 -12.83 14.74
N LEU A 384 7.26 -11.63 14.82
CA LEU A 384 8.70 -11.40 14.55
C LEU A 384 9.60 -12.06 15.59
N ASP A 385 9.15 -12.18 16.84
CA ASP A 385 9.83 -12.93 17.91
C ASP A 385 9.69 -14.46 17.76
N GLY A 386 8.94 -14.94 16.74
CA GLY A 386 8.74 -16.38 16.49
C GLY A 386 7.88 -17.10 17.53
N LYS A 387 6.92 -16.41 18.18
CA LYS A 387 6.05 -16.98 19.22
C LYS A 387 4.98 -17.92 18.66
N PHE A 388 4.70 -17.86 17.36
CA PHE A 388 3.71 -18.71 16.68
C PHE A 388 4.43 -19.77 15.85
N ASP A 389 3.83 -20.96 15.77
CA ASP A 389 4.35 -22.03 14.90
C ASP A 389 4.02 -21.75 13.43
N ALA A 390 2.86 -21.13 13.19
CA ALA A 390 2.40 -20.75 11.85
C ALA A 390 1.70 -19.40 11.87
N PHE A 391 1.82 -18.65 10.78
CA PHE A 391 1.21 -17.32 10.64
C PHE A 391 0.60 -17.12 9.25
N VAL A 392 -0.63 -16.61 9.18
CA VAL A 392 -1.24 -16.19 7.91
C VAL A 392 -1.02 -14.72 7.71
N LEU A 393 -0.29 -14.37 6.66
CA LEU A 393 0.09 -12.99 6.33
C LEU A 393 -0.38 -12.62 4.92
N ALA A 394 -1.00 -11.45 4.76
CA ALA A 394 -1.25 -10.82 3.46
C ALA A 394 -0.19 -9.74 3.21
N ARG A 395 0.86 -10.07 2.45
CA ARG A 395 2.01 -9.22 2.16
C ARG A 395 1.92 -8.59 0.76
N ASN A 396 1.99 -7.28 0.66
CA ASN A 396 2.23 -6.62 -0.62
C ASN A 396 3.75 -6.65 -0.90
N THR A 397 4.14 -7.39 -1.92
CA THR A 397 5.54 -7.73 -2.17
C THR A 397 6.38 -6.61 -2.80
N LEU A 398 5.73 -5.59 -3.38
CA LEU A 398 6.42 -4.52 -4.11
C LEU A 398 6.07 -3.10 -3.63
N VAL A 399 5.28 -2.94 -2.54
CA VAL A 399 4.83 -1.64 -2.09
C VAL A 399 5.97 -0.73 -1.63
N ASP A 400 6.99 -1.30 -0.98
CA ASP A 400 8.04 -0.50 -0.33
C ASP A 400 9.01 0.11 -1.34
N THR A 401 9.56 -0.71 -2.24
CA THR A 401 10.61 -0.25 -3.17
C THR A 401 10.30 -0.50 -4.65
N GLY A 402 9.30 -1.35 -4.98
CA GLY A 402 9.09 -1.84 -6.34
C GLY A 402 10.13 -2.89 -6.79
N ASP A 403 11.17 -3.13 -6.00
CA ASP A 403 12.19 -4.13 -6.30
C ASP A 403 11.80 -5.51 -5.75
N PRO A 404 11.77 -6.55 -6.60
CA PRO A 404 11.40 -7.88 -6.15
C PRO A 404 12.37 -8.48 -5.14
N VAL A 405 13.66 -8.12 -5.19
CA VAL A 405 14.66 -8.71 -4.30
C VAL A 405 14.53 -8.19 -2.88
N SER A 406 14.05 -6.95 -2.70
CA SER A 406 13.91 -6.33 -1.37
C SER A 406 13.02 -7.14 -0.42
N VAL A 407 11.86 -7.64 -0.90
CA VAL A 407 10.98 -8.47 -0.07
C VAL A 407 11.61 -9.84 0.23
N LEU A 408 12.38 -10.40 -0.70
CA LEU A 408 13.07 -11.67 -0.44
C LEU A 408 14.16 -11.52 0.63
N ALA A 409 14.88 -10.40 0.61
CA ALA A 409 15.90 -10.08 1.60
C ALA A 409 15.27 -9.80 2.98
N SER A 410 14.22 -8.99 3.02
CA SER A 410 13.60 -8.58 4.28
C SER A 410 12.82 -9.70 4.96
N ASP A 411 12.10 -10.52 4.19
CA ASP A 411 11.11 -11.45 4.73
C ASP A 411 11.63 -12.89 4.84
N TYR A 412 12.74 -13.25 4.12
CA TYR A 412 13.18 -14.65 4.01
C TYR A 412 14.69 -14.89 4.17
N SER A 413 15.50 -13.85 4.44
CA SER A 413 16.93 -14.01 4.76
C SER A 413 17.16 -14.11 6.27
N CYS A 414 18.29 -14.70 6.68
CA CYS A 414 18.67 -14.85 8.09
C CYS A 414 18.66 -13.50 8.84
N ASP A 415 19.15 -12.44 8.20
CA ASP A 415 19.24 -11.09 8.77
C ASP A 415 18.06 -10.22 8.38
N GLY A 416 16.98 -10.79 7.83
CA GLY A 416 15.81 -10.07 7.37
C GLY A 416 14.99 -9.49 8.52
N GLY A 417 14.67 -8.18 8.44
CA GLY A 417 13.97 -7.46 9.50
C GLY A 417 12.47 -7.81 9.63
N TYR A 418 11.91 -8.52 8.64
CA TYR A 418 10.50 -8.91 8.62
C TYR A 418 10.29 -10.42 8.42
N ASN A 419 11.23 -11.23 8.88
CA ASN A 419 11.27 -12.68 8.67
C ASN A 419 10.41 -13.44 9.69
N ILE A 420 9.08 -13.36 9.56
CA ILE A 420 8.12 -14.05 10.45
C ILE A 420 8.28 -15.59 10.41
N ALA A 421 8.66 -16.14 9.24
CA ALA A 421 8.92 -17.58 9.11
C ALA A 421 10.20 -18.03 9.85
N GLN A 422 10.98 -17.10 10.41
CA GLN A 422 12.26 -17.37 11.05
C GLN A 422 13.19 -18.22 10.15
N LEU A 423 13.08 -18.02 8.81
CA LEU A 423 13.86 -18.79 7.84
C LEU A 423 15.31 -18.34 7.87
N CYS A 424 16.22 -19.27 8.15
CA CYS A 424 17.64 -19.03 8.06
C CYS A 424 18.32 -20.19 7.31
N ASP A 425 18.37 -20.07 5.98
CA ASP A 425 19.01 -21.04 5.08
C ASP A 425 20.10 -20.35 4.26
N LYS A 426 21.34 -20.81 4.40
CA LYS A 426 22.51 -20.23 3.71
C LYS A 426 22.42 -20.27 2.18
N ASN A 427 21.67 -21.22 1.60
CA ASN A 427 21.49 -21.28 0.15
C ASN A 427 20.46 -20.24 -0.30
N VAL A 428 19.45 -19.94 0.52
CA VAL A 428 18.51 -18.83 0.31
C VAL A 428 19.27 -17.50 0.40
N ASP A 429 20.01 -17.26 1.49
CA ASP A 429 20.82 -16.05 1.66
C ASP A 429 21.77 -15.81 0.48
N LYS A 430 22.47 -16.86 0.03
CA LYS A 430 23.37 -16.78 -1.13
C LYS A 430 22.63 -16.43 -2.42
N ALA A 431 21.42 -16.97 -2.63
CA ALA A 431 20.62 -16.67 -3.81
C ALA A 431 20.08 -15.24 -3.79
N VAL A 432 19.61 -14.77 -2.64
CA VAL A 432 19.15 -13.41 -2.42
C VAL A 432 20.31 -12.43 -2.61
N ALA A 433 21.44 -12.61 -1.95
CA ALA A 433 22.62 -11.76 -2.08
C ALA A 433 23.14 -11.68 -3.52
N LYS A 434 23.08 -12.82 -4.27
CA LYS A 434 23.40 -12.80 -5.71
C LYS A 434 22.44 -11.88 -6.48
N ALA A 435 21.15 -11.97 -6.19
CA ALA A 435 20.12 -11.14 -6.85
C ALA A 435 20.29 -9.66 -6.50
N GLU A 436 20.63 -9.33 -5.26
CA GLU A 436 20.87 -7.95 -4.81
C GLU A 436 21.99 -7.27 -5.58
N GLY A 437 23.05 -7.99 -5.90
CA GLY A 437 24.21 -7.46 -6.64
C GLY A 437 23.95 -7.18 -8.13
N LEU A 438 22.81 -7.61 -8.71
CA LEU A 438 22.53 -7.46 -10.14
C LEU A 438 21.86 -6.12 -10.43
N ALA A 439 22.40 -5.40 -11.40
CA ALA A 439 21.89 -4.08 -11.85
C ALA A 439 20.91 -4.19 -13.04
N GLY A 440 21.06 -5.20 -13.89
CA GLY A 440 20.22 -5.40 -15.06
C GLY A 440 18.83 -5.91 -14.66
N THR A 441 17.76 -5.22 -15.07
CA THR A 441 16.39 -5.56 -14.69
C THR A 441 16.04 -7.02 -15.00
N GLY A 442 16.34 -7.51 -16.21
CA GLY A 442 16.05 -8.88 -16.62
C GLY A 442 16.82 -9.92 -15.80
N GLU A 443 18.12 -9.72 -15.62
CA GLU A 443 18.99 -10.61 -14.84
C GLU A 443 18.60 -10.62 -13.36
N ARG A 444 18.23 -9.47 -12.81
CA ARG A 444 17.75 -9.32 -11.44
C ARG A 444 16.41 -10.03 -11.23
N GLN A 445 15.49 -9.92 -12.18
CA GLN A 445 14.22 -10.64 -12.17
C GLN A 445 14.44 -12.17 -12.23
N ASP A 446 15.30 -12.64 -13.12
CA ASP A 446 15.66 -14.07 -13.23
C ASP A 446 16.27 -14.59 -11.92
N ALA A 447 17.15 -13.82 -11.30
CA ALA A 447 17.76 -14.18 -10.02
C ALA A 447 16.76 -14.13 -8.87
N ALA A 448 15.81 -13.18 -8.86
CA ALA A 448 14.72 -13.12 -7.89
C ALA A 448 13.83 -14.38 -7.98
N MET A 449 13.48 -14.83 -9.19
CA MET A 449 12.69 -16.05 -9.39
C MET A 449 13.47 -17.31 -8.97
N ALA A 450 14.79 -17.34 -9.18
CA ALA A 450 15.63 -18.44 -8.70
C ALA A 450 15.72 -18.45 -7.16
N ALA A 451 15.77 -17.28 -6.51
CA ALA A 451 15.72 -17.17 -5.05
C ALA A 451 14.33 -17.55 -4.49
N GLU A 452 13.24 -17.08 -5.12
CA GLU A 452 11.88 -17.52 -4.80
C GLU A 452 11.76 -19.06 -4.81
N ALA A 453 12.25 -19.71 -5.86
CA ALA A 453 12.20 -21.17 -5.97
C ALA A 453 12.93 -21.87 -4.83
N ARG A 454 14.04 -21.32 -4.32
CA ARG A 454 14.75 -21.85 -3.16
C ARG A 454 13.98 -21.65 -1.86
N ILE A 455 13.41 -20.47 -1.66
CA ILE A 455 12.55 -20.16 -0.51
C ILE A 455 11.37 -21.15 -0.48
N LEU A 456 10.64 -21.28 -1.60
CA LEU A 456 9.54 -22.23 -1.73
C LEU A 456 9.99 -23.69 -1.56
N GLY A 457 11.25 -24.01 -1.89
CA GLY A 457 11.86 -25.33 -1.70
C GLY A 457 12.04 -25.72 -0.24
N THR A 458 12.09 -24.76 0.69
CA THR A 458 12.17 -25.01 2.14
C THR A 458 10.83 -25.36 2.78
N ASP A 459 9.74 -25.14 2.06
CA ASP A 459 8.36 -25.19 2.57
C ASP A 459 8.11 -24.25 3.78
N ALA A 460 8.96 -23.23 4.01
CA ALA A 460 8.76 -22.22 5.05
C ALA A 460 7.62 -21.26 4.72
N VAL A 461 7.28 -21.11 3.45
CA VAL A 461 6.17 -20.30 2.96
C VAL A 461 5.33 -21.10 1.98
N VAL A 462 4.02 -21.07 2.18
CA VAL A 462 3.01 -21.65 1.30
C VAL A 462 2.10 -20.55 0.79
N PRO A 463 2.27 -20.06 -0.45
CA PRO A 463 1.38 -19.08 -1.04
C PRO A 463 -0.04 -19.65 -1.16
N LEU A 464 -1.03 -18.92 -0.67
CA LEU A 464 -2.43 -19.35 -0.64
C LEU A 464 -3.23 -18.72 -1.77
N VAL A 465 -3.17 -17.38 -1.86
CA VAL A 465 -3.85 -16.62 -2.92
C VAL A 465 -3.09 -15.35 -3.28
N HIS A 466 -3.29 -14.90 -4.52
CA HIS A 466 -2.91 -13.58 -5.00
C HIS A 466 -4.16 -12.70 -5.06
N GLN A 467 -4.21 -11.66 -4.24
CA GLN A 467 -5.42 -10.88 -4.00
C GLN A 467 -5.70 -9.88 -5.14
N GLN A 468 -6.99 -9.73 -5.46
CA GLN A 468 -7.50 -8.57 -6.15
C GLN A 468 -8.13 -7.61 -5.13
N ILE A 469 -7.75 -6.34 -5.17
CA ILE A 469 -8.40 -5.32 -4.35
C ILE A 469 -9.62 -4.79 -5.08
N ILE A 470 -10.75 -4.75 -4.37
CA ILE A 470 -12.01 -4.21 -4.89
C ILE A 470 -12.08 -2.74 -4.50
N THR A 471 -11.95 -1.86 -5.49
CA THR A 471 -12.14 -0.42 -5.32
C THR A 471 -13.54 -0.04 -5.74
N GLY A 472 -14.27 0.64 -4.88
CA GLY A 472 -15.55 1.24 -5.19
C GLY A 472 -15.35 2.56 -5.95
N VAL A 473 -15.95 2.67 -7.15
CA VAL A 473 -15.83 3.83 -8.04
C VAL A 473 -17.22 4.27 -8.48
N GLY A 474 -17.65 5.44 -8.07
CA GLY A 474 -18.94 6.03 -8.45
C GLY A 474 -19.08 6.23 -9.96
N THR A 475 -20.29 6.12 -10.48
CA THR A 475 -20.56 6.17 -11.94
C THR A 475 -20.10 7.47 -12.60
N GLY A 476 -20.06 8.58 -11.85
CA GLY A 476 -19.58 9.89 -12.31
C GLY A 476 -18.06 10.02 -12.35
N VAL A 477 -17.32 9.14 -11.64
CA VAL A 477 -15.86 9.25 -11.52
C VAL A 477 -15.17 8.79 -12.81
N ARG A 478 -14.16 9.54 -13.21
CA ARG A 478 -13.23 9.18 -14.31
C ARG A 478 -11.80 9.31 -13.81
N GLY A 479 -10.89 8.50 -14.37
CA GLY A 479 -9.47 8.60 -14.11
C GLY A 479 -9.04 8.17 -12.70
N ALA A 480 -9.86 7.39 -11.97
CA ALA A 480 -9.39 6.74 -10.75
C ALA A 480 -8.23 5.78 -11.09
N LEU A 481 -7.18 5.81 -10.29
CA LEU A 481 -5.99 5.02 -10.50
C LEU A 481 -6.17 3.66 -9.79
N LEU A 482 -6.22 2.59 -10.59
CA LEU A 482 -6.34 1.22 -10.12
C LEU A 482 -4.94 0.59 -10.10
N ASP A 483 -4.16 0.99 -9.13
CA ASP A 483 -2.73 0.68 -9.06
C ASP A 483 -2.46 -0.72 -8.49
N PRO A 484 -1.80 -1.63 -9.23
CA PRO A 484 -1.41 -2.95 -8.74
C PRO A 484 -0.48 -2.89 -7.51
N TYR A 485 0.30 -1.82 -7.38
CA TYR A 485 1.22 -1.61 -6.26
C TYR A 485 0.56 -0.98 -5.03
N GLU A 486 -0.72 -0.58 -5.13
CA GLU A 486 -1.48 0.07 -4.07
C GLU A 486 -0.89 1.41 -3.59
N ARG A 487 -0.13 2.10 -4.42
CA ARG A 487 0.52 3.39 -4.08
C ARG A 487 -0.29 4.61 -4.49
N THR A 488 -1.21 4.45 -5.47
CA THR A 488 -1.99 5.56 -6.03
C THR A 488 -3.47 5.20 -6.14
N LEU A 489 -4.35 6.17 -5.90
CA LEU A 489 -5.80 6.06 -6.06
C LEU A 489 -6.34 7.24 -6.88
N VAL A 490 -5.78 8.43 -6.66
CA VAL A 490 -6.13 9.66 -7.37
C VAL A 490 -4.90 10.30 -7.98
N GLY A 491 -5.08 11.01 -9.10
CA GLY A 491 -4.04 11.74 -9.78
C GLY A 491 -4.64 12.93 -10.53
N ILE A 492 -3.83 13.64 -11.33
CA ILE A 492 -4.23 14.85 -12.06
C ILE A 492 -5.47 14.65 -12.97
N GLY A 493 -5.64 13.45 -13.54
CA GLY A 493 -6.77 13.12 -14.42
C GLY A 493 -8.02 12.66 -13.69
N THR A 494 -7.98 12.48 -12.36
CA THR A 494 -9.12 12.00 -11.59
C THR A 494 -10.13 13.13 -11.38
N ARG A 495 -11.40 12.88 -11.73
CA ARG A 495 -12.48 13.85 -11.61
C ARG A 495 -13.83 13.16 -11.40
N ARG A 496 -14.77 13.94 -10.96
CA ARG A 496 -16.20 13.57 -10.89
C ARG A 496 -16.99 14.21 -12.02
#